data_7e1f5128bf9ec1345a9cffe2d20bd28d
#
_entry.id   7e1f5128bf9ec1345a9cffe2d20bd28d
#
_cell.length_a   1.000
_cell.length_b   1.000
_cell.length_c   1.000
_cell.angle_alpha   90.00
_cell.angle_beta   90.00
_cell.angle_gamma   90.00
#
_symmetry.space_group_name_H-M   'P 1'
#
loop_
_entity.id
_entity.type
_entity.pdbx_description
1 polymer ?
#
loop_
_entity_poly.entity_id
_entity_poly.type
_entity_poly.pdbx_seq_one_letter_code
_entity_poly.pdbx_strand_id
1 'polypeptide(L)'
;PYRRQRQMCIRDSSKGMSIEAEVGSIGGVEDGVVGNGEIADPAECAKITDLGIDFLAAGIGNIHGVYPANWKGLDFEALDRIHKATNNIPLVLHGGTGIPDDMIAKAISLGVSKININTECQLVFAEATRKYIEEGKDQQGKGFDPRKLLAPGAKAIEAKCKEKIELFGCAGKG
;
A
#
# COMPACT_ATOMS: atom_id res chain seq x y z
N PRO A 1 -20.33 -13.27 -2.59
CA PRO A 1 -19.05 -12.69 -2.07
C PRO A 1 -18.86 -12.98 -0.58
N TYR A 2 -19.82 -12.59 0.27
CA TYR A 2 -19.69 -12.74 1.75
C TYR A 2 -19.54 -14.20 2.22
N ARG A 3 -20.13 -15.18 1.53
CA ARG A 3 -19.98 -16.59 1.91
C ARG A 3 -18.55 -17.10 1.72
N ARG A 4 -17.86 -16.68 0.66
CA ARG A 4 -16.45 -17.04 0.43
C ARG A 4 -15.54 -16.37 1.46
N GLN A 5 -15.76 -15.10 1.76
CA GLN A 5 -15.04 -14.35 2.77
C GLN A 5 -15.17 -15.01 4.14
N ARG A 6 -16.40 -15.36 4.55
CA ARG A 6 -16.63 -16.06 5.82
C ARG A 6 -15.90 -17.41 5.90
N GLN A 7 -15.86 -18.17 4.79
CA GLN A 7 -15.10 -19.43 4.74
C GLN A 7 -13.59 -19.20 4.85
N MET A 8 -13.06 -18.16 4.23
CA MET A 8 -11.66 -17.74 4.41
C MET A 8 -11.38 -17.38 5.88
N CYS A 9 -12.19 -16.52 6.49
CA CYS A 9 -12.03 -16.13 7.88
C CYS A 9 -11.99 -17.34 8.82
N ILE A 10 -12.91 -18.29 8.70
CA ILE A 10 -12.93 -19.51 9.52
C ILE A 10 -11.67 -20.34 9.32
N ARG A 11 -11.24 -20.53 8.06
CA ARG A 11 -10.06 -21.35 7.73
C ARG A 11 -8.78 -20.72 8.23
N ASP A 12 -8.58 -19.43 7.98
CA ASP A 12 -7.32 -18.74 8.21
C ASP A 12 -7.14 -18.42 9.70
N SER A 13 -8.21 -18.00 10.39
CA SER A 13 -8.19 -17.82 11.86
C SER A 13 -7.87 -19.12 12.60
N SER A 14 -8.34 -20.28 12.10
CA SER A 14 -7.98 -21.59 12.68
C SER A 14 -6.48 -21.93 12.53
N LYS A 15 -5.75 -21.19 11.67
CA LYS A 15 -4.30 -21.30 11.46
C LYS A 15 -3.50 -20.21 12.17
N GLY A 16 -4.15 -19.30 12.87
CA GLY A 16 -3.50 -18.12 13.47
C GLY A 16 -3.02 -17.10 12.45
N MET A 17 -3.62 -17.07 11.26
CA MET A 17 -3.31 -16.12 10.19
C MET A 17 -4.23 -14.92 10.28
N SER A 18 -3.68 -13.72 10.09
CA SER A 18 -4.45 -12.50 9.97
C SER A 18 -5.12 -12.39 8.60
N ILE A 19 -6.31 -11.83 8.56
CA ILE A 19 -7.14 -11.71 7.36
C ILE A 19 -7.36 -10.24 7.03
N GLU A 20 -6.99 -9.87 5.81
CA GLU A 20 -7.31 -8.58 5.22
C GLU A 20 -8.42 -8.75 4.20
N ALA A 21 -9.40 -7.87 4.22
CA ALA A 21 -10.43 -7.78 3.18
C ALA A 21 -10.49 -6.38 2.60
N GLU A 22 -11.05 -6.25 1.40
CA GLU A 22 -11.21 -4.97 0.70
C GLU A 22 -12.68 -4.69 0.37
N VAL A 23 -13.08 -3.42 0.55
CA VAL A 23 -14.39 -2.88 0.15
C VAL A 23 -14.19 -1.64 -0.72
N GLY A 24 -15.03 -1.52 -1.75
CA GLY A 24 -14.83 -0.56 -2.82
C GLY A 24 -13.78 -1.05 -3.83
N SER A 25 -13.43 -0.25 -4.78
CA SER A 25 -12.34 -0.56 -5.72
C SER A 25 -11.26 0.50 -5.65
N ILE A 26 -10.01 0.04 -5.51
CA ILE A 26 -8.86 0.93 -5.64
C ILE A 26 -8.72 1.31 -7.11
N GLY A 27 -8.53 2.60 -7.40
CA GLY A 27 -8.36 3.08 -8.77
C GLY A 27 -7.01 2.67 -9.37
N GLY A 28 -6.85 2.78 -10.70
CA GLY A 28 -5.61 2.50 -11.41
C GLY A 28 -5.51 1.09 -11.96
N VAL A 29 -4.30 0.64 -12.24
CA VAL A 29 -4.02 -0.69 -12.82
C VAL A 29 -3.02 -1.44 -11.94
N GLU A 30 -3.41 -2.62 -11.47
CA GLU A 30 -2.53 -3.54 -10.76
C GLU A 30 -2.69 -4.94 -11.35
N ASP A 31 -1.59 -5.59 -11.70
CA ASP A 31 -1.54 -6.94 -12.30
C ASP A 31 -2.51 -7.13 -13.50
N GLY A 32 -2.71 -6.07 -14.29
CA GLY A 32 -3.62 -6.08 -15.45
C GLY A 32 -5.10 -5.88 -15.12
N VAL A 33 -5.45 -5.70 -13.86
CA VAL A 33 -6.82 -5.36 -13.41
C VAL A 33 -6.96 -3.84 -13.32
N VAL A 34 -8.02 -3.32 -13.94
CA VAL A 34 -8.34 -1.88 -13.93
C VAL A 34 -9.39 -1.62 -12.85
N GLY A 35 -9.03 -0.83 -11.84
CA GLY A 35 -9.94 -0.36 -10.80
C GLY A 35 -10.55 1.00 -11.15
N ASN A 36 -11.83 1.20 -10.86
CA ASN A 36 -12.55 2.45 -11.13
C ASN A 36 -12.42 3.51 -10.01
N GLY A 37 -11.84 3.14 -8.85
CA GLY A 37 -11.66 4.05 -7.72
C GLY A 37 -12.95 4.41 -6.99
N GLU A 38 -13.78 3.42 -6.69
CA GLU A 38 -15.03 3.62 -5.96
C GLU A 38 -14.77 3.86 -4.47
N ILE A 39 -15.45 4.87 -3.91
CA ILE A 39 -15.46 5.09 -2.45
C ILE A 39 -16.23 3.95 -1.77
N ALA A 40 -15.62 3.37 -0.75
CA ALA A 40 -16.23 2.26 0.00
C ALA A 40 -17.47 2.71 0.78
N ASP A 41 -18.52 1.90 0.74
CA ASP A 41 -19.73 2.11 1.54
C ASP A 41 -19.47 1.69 3.00
N PRO A 42 -19.63 2.58 4.00
CA PRO A 42 -19.44 2.24 5.41
C PRO A 42 -20.31 1.09 5.91
N ALA A 43 -21.52 0.92 5.39
CA ALA A 43 -22.41 -0.19 5.80
C ALA A 43 -21.91 -1.54 5.25
N GLU A 44 -21.31 -1.57 4.07
CA GLU A 44 -20.66 -2.76 3.54
C GLU A 44 -19.36 -3.07 4.27
N CYS A 45 -18.59 -2.04 4.63
CA CYS A 45 -17.40 -2.18 5.47
C CYS A 45 -17.74 -2.83 6.82
N ALA A 46 -18.80 -2.38 7.49
CA ALA A 46 -19.27 -2.99 8.74
C ALA A 46 -19.66 -4.45 8.57
N LYS A 47 -20.42 -4.80 7.53
CA LYS A 47 -20.81 -6.20 7.26
C LYS A 47 -19.63 -7.14 7.04
N ILE A 48 -18.58 -6.68 6.36
CA ILE A 48 -17.36 -7.48 6.15
C ILE A 48 -16.57 -7.62 7.45
N THR A 49 -16.48 -6.56 8.22
CA THR A 49 -15.81 -6.57 9.53
C THR A 49 -16.46 -7.55 10.49
N ASP A 50 -17.80 -7.62 10.51
CA ASP A 50 -18.58 -8.58 11.32
C ASP A 50 -18.29 -10.05 10.97
N LEU A 51 -17.64 -10.34 9.85
CA LEU A 51 -17.19 -11.68 9.50
C LEU A 51 -15.90 -12.11 10.23
N GLY A 52 -15.28 -11.22 11.01
CA GLY A 52 -14.10 -11.50 11.80
C GLY A 52 -12.80 -11.38 11.00
N ILE A 53 -12.65 -10.33 10.20
CA ILE A 53 -11.38 -9.93 9.58
C ILE A 53 -10.53 -9.14 10.59
N ASP A 54 -9.22 -9.08 10.36
CA ASP A 54 -8.27 -8.37 11.22
C ASP A 54 -7.95 -6.96 10.70
N PHE A 55 -7.99 -6.77 9.37
CA PHE A 55 -7.71 -5.49 8.69
C PHE A 55 -8.71 -5.24 7.58
N LEU A 56 -9.03 -3.99 7.36
CA LEU A 56 -9.92 -3.57 6.26
C LEU A 56 -9.22 -2.59 5.33
N ALA A 57 -9.05 -2.96 4.07
CA ALA A 57 -8.72 -2.04 2.99
C ALA A 57 -10.01 -1.40 2.46
N ALA A 58 -10.02 -0.08 2.34
CA ALA A 58 -11.19 0.65 1.86
C ALA A 58 -10.81 1.62 0.75
N GLY A 59 -11.60 1.64 -0.32
CA GLY A 59 -11.51 2.65 -1.36
C GLY A 59 -11.89 4.02 -0.80
N ILE A 60 -10.94 4.96 -0.80
CA ILE A 60 -11.11 6.35 -0.34
C ILE A 60 -10.53 7.35 -1.35
N GLY A 61 -10.55 7.01 -2.63
CA GLY A 61 -9.95 7.81 -3.70
C GLY A 61 -8.46 7.50 -3.94
N ASN A 62 -7.91 6.49 -3.31
CA ASN A 62 -6.56 5.99 -3.54
C ASN A 62 -6.47 5.20 -4.86
N ILE A 63 -5.26 5.21 -5.46
CA ILE A 63 -5.01 4.67 -6.80
C ILE A 63 -3.75 3.82 -6.77
N HIS A 64 -3.77 2.66 -7.44
CA HIS A 64 -2.56 1.87 -7.70
C HIS A 64 -1.70 2.52 -8.80
N GLY A 65 -0.41 2.63 -8.57
CA GLY A 65 0.55 3.18 -9.53
C GLY A 65 0.79 4.68 -9.35
N VAL A 66 0.92 5.39 -10.48
CA VAL A 66 1.21 6.83 -10.48
C VAL A 66 -0.08 7.64 -10.48
N TYR A 67 -0.21 8.55 -9.53
CA TYR A 67 -1.38 9.44 -9.42
C TYR A 67 -1.43 10.44 -10.57
N PRO A 68 -2.61 10.63 -11.21
CA PRO A 68 -2.75 11.62 -12.27
C PRO A 68 -2.73 13.05 -11.70
N ALA A 69 -2.32 14.02 -12.53
CA ALA A 69 -2.20 15.42 -12.10
C ALA A 69 -3.52 16.05 -11.63
N ASN A 70 -4.67 15.52 -12.05
CA ASN A 70 -6.00 15.96 -11.65
C ASN A 70 -6.59 15.16 -10.46
N TRP A 71 -5.79 14.37 -9.78
CA TRP A 71 -6.23 13.65 -8.58
C TRP A 71 -6.66 14.60 -7.47
N LYS A 72 -7.79 14.34 -6.86
CA LYS A 72 -8.42 15.23 -5.88
C LYS A 72 -7.97 15.00 -4.43
N GLY A 73 -7.11 14.02 -4.21
CA GLY A 73 -6.70 13.61 -2.86
C GLY A 73 -7.54 12.47 -2.28
N LEU A 74 -7.19 12.08 -1.06
CA LEU A 74 -7.93 11.07 -0.29
C LEU A 74 -9.21 11.69 0.31
N ASP A 75 -10.29 10.93 0.32
CA ASP A 75 -11.54 11.28 0.99
C ASP A 75 -11.44 10.96 2.50
N PHE A 76 -10.99 11.91 3.28
CA PHE A 76 -10.83 11.76 4.73
C PHE A 76 -12.16 11.70 5.49
N GLU A 77 -13.24 12.27 4.93
CA GLU A 77 -14.57 12.15 5.51
C GLU A 77 -15.11 10.73 5.36
N ALA A 78 -14.90 10.12 4.18
CA ALA A 78 -15.22 8.72 3.97
C ALA A 78 -14.39 7.83 4.92
N LEU A 79 -13.09 8.08 5.03
CA LEU A 79 -12.19 7.34 5.92
C LEU A 79 -12.68 7.35 7.38
N ASP A 80 -13.04 8.52 7.90
CA ASP A 80 -13.55 8.68 9.27
C ASP A 80 -14.89 7.96 9.47
N ARG A 81 -15.82 8.07 8.50
CA ARG A 81 -17.10 7.34 8.55
C ARG A 81 -16.90 5.83 8.55
N ILE A 82 -16.00 5.32 7.71
CA ILE A 82 -15.69 3.88 7.63
C ILE A 82 -15.07 3.41 8.95
N HIS A 83 -14.09 4.14 9.49
CA HIS A 83 -13.43 3.77 10.74
C HIS A 83 -14.43 3.67 11.90
N LYS A 84 -15.33 4.63 12.02
CA LYS A 84 -16.41 4.59 13.02
C LYS A 84 -17.41 3.46 12.81
N ALA A 85 -17.83 3.21 11.56
CA ALA A 85 -18.79 2.17 11.23
C ALA A 85 -18.27 0.74 11.48
N THR A 86 -16.94 0.57 11.46
CA THR A 86 -16.27 -0.72 11.63
C THR A 86 -15.71 -0.94 13.05
N ASN A 87 -16.21 -0.21 14.04
CA ASN A 87 -15.73 -0.27 15.43
C ASN A 87 -14.21 -0.07 15.57
N ASN A 88 -13.66 0.84 14.77
CA ASN A 88 -12.24 1.19 14.75
C ASN A 88 -11.31 0.02 14.39
N ILE A 89 -11.71 -0.86 13.48
CA ILE A 89 -10.80 -1.88 12.93
C ILE A 89 -9.56 -1.21 12.32
N PRO A 90 -8.36 -1.81 12.40
CA PRO A 90 -7.19 -1.30 11.70
C PRO A 90 -7.45 -1.17 10.19
N LEU A 91 -7.27 0.03 9.64
CA LEU A 91 -7.49 0.32 8.22
C LEU A 91 -6.20 0.18 7.41
N VAL A 92 -6.35 -0.28 6.17
CA VAL A 92 -5.26 -0.45 5.22
C VAL A 92 -5.39 0.56 4.08
N LEU A 93 -4.31 1.26 3.77
CA LEU A 93 -4.20 2.14 2.62
C LEU A 93 -3.37 1.46 1.52
N HIS A 94 -4.04 1.07 0.44
CA HIS A 94 -3.39 0.62 -0.80
C HIS A 94 -2.99 1.81 -1.67
N GLY A 95 -2.06 1.60 -2.60
CA GLY A 95 -1.64 2.63 -3.55
C GLY A 95 -0.92 3.82 -2.90
N GLY A 96 -0.13 3.59 -1.86
CA GLY A 96 0.53 4.65 -1.09
C GLY A 96 1.62 5.43 -1.81
N THR A 97 1.99 5.03 -3.05
CA THR A 97 3.05 5.69 -3.83
C THR A 97 2.59 7.06 -4.34
N GLY A 98 3.32 8.13 -3.98
CA GLY A 98 3.07 9.48 -4.51
C GLY A 98 1.94 10.24 -3.80
N ILE A 99 1.37 9.70 -2.73
CA ILE A 99 0.49 10.47 -1.84
C ILE A 99 1.35 11.46 -1.04
N PRO A 100 0.97 12.75 -0.94
CA PRO A 100 1.68 13.74 -0.12
C PRO A 100 1.81 13.32 1.34
N ASP A 101 2.95 13.63 1.96
CA ASP A 101 3.29 13.19 3.32
C ASP A 101 2.29 13.67 4.37
N ASP A 102 1.76 14.87 4.22
CA ASP A 102 0.72 15.43 5.10
C ASP A 102 -0.60 14.66 5.01
N MET A 103 -0.97 14.17 3.80
CA MET A 103 -2.13 13.31 3.62
C MET A 103 -1.92 11.93 4.25
N ILE A 104 -0.72 11.37 4.13
CA ILE A 104 -0.35 10.10 4.81
C ILE A 104 -0.46 10.28 6.32
N ALA A 105 0.14 11.32 6.88
CA ALA A 105 0.08 11.60 8.31
C ALA A 105 -1.38 11.75 8.80
N LYS A 106 -2.22 12.45 8.02
CA LYS A 106 -3.64 12.58 8.32
C LYS A 106 -4.40 11.26 8.24
N ALA A 107 -4.14 10.43 7.22
CA ALA A 107 -4.76 9.11 7.10
C ALA A 107 -4.41 8.21 8.31
N ILE A 108 -3.14 8.22 8.75
CA ILE A 108 -2.69 7.51 9.94
C ILE A 108 -3.45 8.00 11.20
N SER A 109 -3.61 9.29 11.36
CA SER A 109 -4.36 9.87 12.50
C SER A 109 -5.85 9.50 12.51
N LEU A 110 -6.39 9.05 11.38
CA LEU A 110 -7.79 8.63 11.20
C LEU A 110 -7.96 7.08 11.17
N GLY A 111 -6.94 6.32 11.60
CA GLY A 111 -7.05 4.86 11.80
C GLY A 111 -6.34 4.00 10.76
N VAL A 112 -5.66 4.58 9.77
CA VAL A 112 -4.80 3.80 8.87
C VAL A 112 -3.61 3.25 9.67
N SER A 113 -3.50 1.93 9.71
CA SER A 113 -2.49 1.20 10.49
C SER A 113 -1.52 0.40 9.61
N LYS A 114 -1.84 0.21 8.33
CA LYS A 114 -1.00 -0.45 7.33
C LYS A 114 -1.04 0.33 6.02
N ILE A 115 0.11 0.53 5.39
CA ILE A 115 0.23 1.22 4.10
C ILE A 115 1.09 0.36 3.16
N ASN A 116 0.57 0.06 1.97
CA ASN A 116 1.28 -0.70 0.96
C ASN A 116 2.03 0.22 0.01
N ILE A 117 3.36 0.07 -0.06
CA ILE A 117 4.27 0.81 -0.96
C ILE A 117 4.98 -0.19 -1.86
N ASN A 118 4.73 -0.13 -3.17
CA ASN A 118 5.38 -0.99 -4.16
C ASN A 118 6.03 -0.17 -5.28
N THR A 119 5.24 0.58 -6.04
CA THR A 119 5.70 1.29 -7.24
C THR A 119 6.89 2.21 -6.96
N GLU A 120 6.89 2.91 -5.84
CA GLU A 120 7.98 3.80 -5.45
C GLU A 120 9.31 3.05 -5.25
N CYS A 121 9.26 1.85 -4.65
CA CYS A 121 10.43 0.99 -4.50
C CYS A 121 10.95 0.50 -5.87
N GLN A 122 10.06 0.16 -6.79
CA GLN A 122 10.42 -0.25 -8.14
C GLN A 122 11.06 0.89 -8.92
N LEU A 123 10.54 2.11 -8.80
CA LEU A 123 11.06 3.30 -9.50
C LEU A 123 12.48 3.65 -9.04
N VAL A 124 12.74 3.71 -7.73
CA VAL A 124 14.08 4.02 -7.22
C VAL A 124 15.09 2.92 -7.56
N PHE A 125 14.66 1.65 -7.59
CA PHE A 125 15.50 0.54 -8.04
C PHE A 125 15.90 0.71 -9.51
N ALA A 126 14.91 0.95 -10.38
CA ALA A 126 15.12 1.10 -11.81
C ALA A 126 16.03 2.30 -12.12
N GLU A 127 15.81 3.44 -11.45
CA GLU A 127 16.62 4.65 -11.61
C GLU A 127 18.07 4.41 -11.22
N ALA A 128 18.33 3.85 -10.04
CA ALA A 128 19.69 3.58 -9.55
C ALA A 128 20.42 2.57 -10.44
N THR A 129 19.74 1.55 -10.94
CA THR A 129 20.29 0.56 -11.87
C THR A 129 20.61 1.18 -13.22
N ARG A 130 19.72 2.00 -13.76
CA ARG A 130 19.94 2.74 -15.01
C ARG A 130 21.16 3.64 -14.91
N LYS A 131 21.27 4.42 -13.84
CA LYS A 131 22.42 5.29 -13.58
C LYS A 131 23.73 4.51 -13.55
N TYR A 132 23.75 3.34 -12.94
CA TYR A 132 24.94 2.46 -12.92
C TYR A 132 25.41 2.07 -14.33
N ILE A 133 24.45 1.76 -15.21
CA ILE A 133 24.70 1.40 -16.61
C ILE A 133 25.13 2.63 -17.43
N GLU A 134 24.45 3.76 -17.29
CA GLU A 134 24.77 5.02 -17.99
C GLU A 134 26.17 5.53 -17.66
N GLU A 135 26.63 5.28 -16.42
CA GLU A 135 28.01 5.60 -15.99
C GLU A 135 29.07 4.59 -16.51
N GLY A 136 28.66 3.57 -17.28
CA GLY A 136 29.53 2.54 -17.85
C GLY A 136 30.18 1.63 -16.81
N LYS A 137 29.64 1.57 -15.60
CA LYS A 137 30.18 0.75 -14.50
C LYS A 137 30.03 -0.74 -14.73
N ASP A 138 29.01 -1.13 -15.48
CA ASP A 138 28.76 -2.52 -15.93
C ASP A 138 29.88 -3.04 -16.82
N GLN A 139 30.58 -2.17 -17.56
CA GLN A 139 31.68 -2.51 -18.47
C GLN A 139 33.06 -2.51 -17.80
N GLN A 140 33.15 -2.10 -16.54
CA GLN A 140 34.41 -1.99 -15.82
C GLN A 140 34.66 -3.22 -14.93
N GLY A 141 35.76 -3.94 -15.18
CA GLY A 141 36.12 -5.13 -14.41
C GLY A 141 35.01 -6.19 -14.45
N LYS A 142 34.45 -6.53 -13.30
CA LYS A 142 33.30 -7.44 -13.16
C LYS A 142 32.00 -6.67 -12.84
N GLY A 143 31.80 -5.46 -13.36
CA GLY A 143 30.61 -4.65 -13.13
C GLY A 143 29.32 -5.27 -13.67
N PHE A 144 29.41 -6.14 -14.68
CA PHE A 144 28.31 -6.92 -15.24
C PHE A 144 27.81 -8.06 -14.34
N ASP A 145 28.52 -8.42 -13.26
CA ASP A 145 28.04 -9.42 -12.28
C ASP A 145 26.72 -8.95 -11.70
N PRO A 146 25.63 -9.77 -11.77
CA PRO A 146 24.31 -9.36 -11.29
C PRO A 146 24.30 -8.83 -9.85
N ARG A 147 25.14 -9.35 -8.99
CA ARG A 147 25.29 -8.86 -7.60
C ARG A 147 25.79 -7.42 -7.53
N LYS A 148 26.64 -7.00 -8.49
CA LYS A 148 27.14 -5.62 -8.59
C LYS A 148 26.19 -4.74 -9.37
N LEU A 149 25.65 -5.25 -10.47
CA LEU A 149 24.73 -4.52 -11.34
C LEU A 149 23.44 -4.12 -10.58
N LEU A 150 22.90 -5.00 -9.74
CA LEU A 150 21.65 -4.77 -9.00
C LEU A 150 21.87 -4.14 -7.61
N ALA A 151 23.10 -4.13 -7.09
CA ALA A 151 23.40 -3.59 -5.76
C ALA A 151 22.96 -2.12 -5.57
N PRO A 152 23.15 -1.20 -6.54
CA PRO A 152 22.66 0.17 -6.41
C PRO A 152 21.15 0.26 -6.26
N GLY A 153 20.41 -0.55 -7.02
CA GLY A 153 18.96 -0.64 -6.92
C GLY A 153 18.49 -1.15 -5.56
N ALA A 154 19.11 -2.23 -5.06
CA ALA A 154 18.79 -2.76 -3.73
C ALA A 154 19.05 -1.71 -2.62
N LYS A 155 20.15 -0.96 -2.74
CA LYS A 155 20.50 0.11 -1.79
C LYS A 155 19.51 1.27 -1.84
N ALA A 156 18.99 1.59 -3.04
CA ALA A 156 17.97 2.61 -3.21
C ALA A 156 16.64 2.21 -2.57
N ILE A 157 16.23 0.94 -2.70
CA ILE A 157 15.04 0.42 -1.99
C ILE A 157 15.24 0.50 -0.48
N GLU A 158 16.40 0.08 0.05
CA GLU A 158 16.70 0.15 1.48
C GLU A 158 16.56 1.58 2.02
N ALA A 159 17.09 2.56 1.30
CA ALA A 159 16.96 3.98 1.66
C ALA A 159 15.51 4.43 1.65
N LYS A 160 14.74 4.04 0.63
CA LYS A 160 13.33 4.37 0.50
C LYS A 160 12.48 3.74 1.61
N CYS A 161 12.76 2.49 1.98
CA CYS A 161 12.08 1.83 3.10
C CYS A 161 12.35 2.56 4.43
N LYS A 162 13.58 3.00 4.68
CA LYS A 162 13.92 3.79 5.88
C LYS A 162 13.13 5.10 5.94
N GLU A 163 13.09 5.84 4.83
CA GLU A 163 12.30 7.07 4.70
C GLU A 163 10.81 6.82 5.04
N LYS A 164 10.21 5.75 4.49
CA LYS A 164 8.81 5.43 4.75
C LYS A 164 8.56 4.97 6.20
N ILE A 165 9.48 4.23 6.81
CA ILE A 165 9.40 3.82 8.22
C ILE A 165 9.39 5.07 9.13
N GLU A 166 10.21 6.07 8.82
CA GLU A 166 10.24 7.33 9.55
C GLU A 166 8.94 8.13 9.34
N LEU A 167 8.52 8.30 8.08
CA LEU A 167 7.29 9.02 7.72
C LEU A 167 6.05 8.42 8.40
N PHE A 168 5.95 7.08 8.46
CA PHE A 168 4.80 6.39 9.07
C PHE A 168 4.89 6.34 10.60
N GLY A 169 5.97 6.85 11.20
CA GLY A 169 6.17 6.83 12.64
C GLY A 169 6.40 5.43 13.22
N CYS A 170 6.93 4.50 12.41
CA CYS A 170 7.21 3.12 12.80
C CYS A 170 8.63 2.93 13.37
N ALA A 171 9.51 3.92 13.26
CA ALA A 171 10.89 3.83 13.74
C ALA A 171 10.92 3.50 15.25
N GLY A 172 11.67 2.45 15.61
CA GLY A 172 11.80 1.99 17.00
C GLY A 172 10.57 1.29 17.60
N LYS A 173 9.62 0.86 16.77
CA LYS A 173 8.40 0.17 17.21
C LYS A 173 8.33 -1.29 16.78
N GLY A 174 9.43 -1.87 16.35
CA GLY A 174 9.54 -3.29 15.98
C GLY A 174 10.16 -4.14 17.06
#